data_8dbebe23dc6979675c15fd7b87724d6e
#
_entry.id   8dbebe23dc6979675c15fd7b87724d6e
#
_cell.length_a   1.000
_cell.length_b   1.000
_cell.length_c   1.000
_cell.angle_alpha   90.00
_cell.angle_beta   90.00
_cell.angle_gamma   90.00
#
_symmetry.space_group_name_H-M   'P 1'
#
loop_
_entity.id
_entity.type
_entity.pdbx_description
1 polymer ?
#
loop_
_entity_poly.entity_id
_entity_poly.type
_entity_poly.pdbx_seq_one_letter_code
_entity_poly.pdbx_strand_id
1 'polypeptide(L)'
;MKNLIKLLFFVTAVMFGQTVTEGDEVEEVVVKGNVLYSDQVNALKTPVPVLDVPQTVSIVTDDDIRRQGFRQIGDIIRYTPGVNTSQGEGHRDAVVFRGVRSTADFFQDGVRDDVQYYRSLYNVEQVEILRGPNALLFGRGGTGGIINRVTKKAVVGETFTVNDFGVDSFGASDVAIDTNFVTGPNSAMRINVHSDDLANHRDFYDGSRLGINPVVTLVVSPETTVNLSYEYADHERFIDRGIPTINGRPDESLSDIVFGDPDINVTTLEATIFRGMVSHKLSETSKANLSVTSSSFEKLYQNLYASGYDGTLVTMDGYLDPTERDNFIVSGNVVNEMMIGNMSHTFLVGAEFIDTENKNLRYDTFWSTTSDDNEVFAITNPMDFT
;
A
#
# COMPACT_ATOMS: atom_id res chain seq x y z
N MET A 1 -27.87 10.66 7.59
CA MET A 1 -27.83 11.94 6.87
C MET A 1 -26.97 11.74 5.63
N LYS A 2 -27.52 11.01 4.66
CA LYS A 2 -26.89 10.74 3.36
C LYS A 2 -27.29 11.87 2.43
N ASN A 3 -26.49 12.90 2.24
CA ASN A 3 -26.53 13.88 1.14
C ASN A 3 -25.77 15.13 1.56
N LEU A 4 -24.48 15.07 1.60
CA LEU A 4 -23.65 16.28 1.44
C LEU A 4 -22.27 15.83 0.99
N ILE A 5 -21.94 16.27 -0.16
CA ILE A 5 -20.67 16.50 -0.83
C ILE A 5 -20.61 15.80 -2.18
N LYS A 6 -21.52 16.21 -3.08
CA LYS A 6 -21.17 16.31 -4.49
C LYS A 6 -20.59 17.72 -4.69
N LEU A 7 -19.37 17.93 -4.24
CA LEU A 7 -18.64 19.14 -4.58
C LEU A 7 -17.88 18.87 -5.88
N LEU A 8 -18.52 19.24 -6.97
CA LEU A 8 -17.94 19.26 -8.30
C LEU A 8 -16.86 20.37 -8.29
N PHE A 9 -15.61 20.01 -8.13
CA PHE A 9 -14.51 20.93 -8.40
C PHE A 9 -14.31 21.04 -9.92
N PHE A 10 -14.94 22.05 -10.51
CA PHE A 10 -14.53 22.58 -11.79
C PHE A 10 -13.22 23.34 -11.56
N VAL A 11 -12.08 22.67 -11.75
CA VAL A 11 -10.81 23.37 -11.89
C VAL A 11 -10.74 23.87 -13.33
N THR A 12 -11.05 25.13 -13.55
CA THR A 12 -10.75 25.83 -14.80
C THR A 12 -9.23 25.90 -14.93
N ALA A 13 -8.68 25.12 -15.85
CA ALA A 13 -7.29 25.26 -16.29
C ALA A 13 -7.12 26.62 -16.96
N VAL A 14 -6.50 27.55 -16.25
CA VAL A 14 -5.99 28.78 -16.85
C VAL A 14 -4.66 28.42 -17.50
N MET A 15 -4.68 28.25 -18.81
CA MET A 15 -3.45 28.18 -19.61
C MET A 15 -2.79 29.57 -19.61
N PHE A 16 -1.70 29.72 -18.87
CA PHE A 16 -0.74 30.77 -19.12
C PHE A 16 0.27 30.28 -20.16
N GLY A 17 0.09 30.69 -21.40
CA GLY A 17 1.12 30.56 -22.42
C GLY A 17 2.30 31.46 -22.06
N GLN A 18 3.43 30.88 -21.66
CA GLN A 18 4.70 31.58 -21.67
C GLN A 18 5.41 31.30 -22.99
N THR A 19 5.68 32.36 -23.73
CA THR A 19 6.57 32.34 -24.89
C THR A 19 8.00 32.09 -24.41
N VAL A 20 8.58 30.97 -24.81
CA VAL A 20 10.00 30.68 -24.63
C VAL A 20 10.78 31.57 -25.62
N THR A 21 11.59 32.48 -25.08
CA THR A 21 12.64 33.18 -25.83
C THR A 21 13.87 32.27 -25.87
N GLU A 22 14.30 31.92 -27.09
CA GLU A 22 15.57 31.26 -27.35
C GLU A 22 16.75 32.14 -26.90
N GLY A 23 17.64 31.55 -26.10
CA GLY A 23 18.96 32.09 -25.80
C GLY A 23 19.32 32.04 -24.34
N ASP A 24 19.88 30.90 -23.94
CA ASP A 24 21.04 30.70 -23.08
C ASP A 24 21.10 29.19 -22.80
N GLU A 25 22.21 28.55 -23.20
CA GLU A 25 22.50 27.18 -22.75
C GLU A 25 22.69 27.22 -21.25
N VAL A 26 21.62 26.96 -20.53
CA VAL A 26 21.68 26.63 -19.10
C VAL A 26 22.23 25.22 -19.06
N GLU A 27 23.44 25.05 -18.53
CA GLU A 27 23.90 23.73 -18.07
C GLU A 27 22.79 23.15 -17.21
N GLU A 28 22.10 22.13 -17.72
CA GLU A 28 21.04 21.43 -17.02
C GLU A 28 21.67 20.67 -15.85
N VAL A 29 21.81 21.37 -14.73
CA VAL A 29 22.07 20.71 -13.45
C VAL A 29 20.75 20.03 -13.06
N VAL A 30 20.52 18.83 -13.62
CA VAL A 30 19.47 17.94 -13.19
C VAL A 30 19.86 17.49 -11.79
N VAL A 31 19.52 18.29 -10.79
CA VAL A 31 19.51 17.85 -9.40
C VAL A 31 18.32 16.88 -9.28
N LYS A 32 18.54 15.66 -9.75
CA LYS A 32 17.65 14.57 -9.39
C LYS A 32 17.80 14.41 -7.88
N GLY A 33 16.90 15.02 -7.14
CA GLY A 33 16.72 14.81 -5.71
C GLY A 33 16.23 13.37 -5.45
N ASN A 34 16.81 12.41 -6.14
CA ASN A 34 16.46 11.01 -6.08
C ASN A 34 17.22 10.37 -4.91
N VAL A 35 16.53 10.31 -3.79
CA VAL A 35 16.81 9.28 -2.76
C VAL A 35 16.57 7.88 -3.35
N LEU A 36 15.84 7.79 -4.45
CA LEU A 36 15.49 6.58 -5.17
C LEU A 36 16.39 6.47 -6.41
N TYR A 37 17.19 5.45 -6.43
CA TYR A 37 17.90 5.05 -7.63
C TYR A 37 16.98 4.10 -8.39
N SER A 38 16.58 4.45 -9.60
CA SER A 38 15.70 3.61 -10.45
C SER A 38 16.30 2.25 -10.80
N ASP A 39 17.62 2.12 -10.65
CA ASP A 39 18.40 0.92 -10.90
C ASP A 39 18.81 0.17 -9.61
N GLN A 40 18.30 0.60 -8.45
CA GLN A 40 18.62 0.01 -7.14
C GLN A 40 17.36 -0.42 -6.38
N VAL A 41 17.54 -1.39 -5.48
CA VAL A 41 16.49 -1.83 -4.56
C VAL A 41 16.54 -0.97 -3.30
N ASN A 42 15.58 -0.08 -3.14
CA ASN A 42 15.53 0.85 -2.00
C ASN A 42 15.37 0.14 -0.66
N ALA A 43 14.65 -0.98 -0.65
CA ALA A 43 14.50 -1.81 0.54
C ALA A 43 15.84 -2.28 1.11
N LEU A 44 16.86 -2.51 0.29
CA LEU A 44 18.16 -2.99 0.76
C LEU A 44 18.99 -1.93 1.47
N LYS A 45 18.64 -0.65 1.33
CA LYS A 45 19.35 0.49 1.96
C LYS A 45 20.83 0.61 1.57
N THR A 46 21.26 -0.13 0.55
CA THR A 46 22.65 -0.15 0.03
C THR A 46 22.64 0.22 -1.47
N PRO A 47 23.68 0.90 -1.98
CA PRO A 47 23.76 1.32 -3.38
C PRO A 47 24.20 0.16 -4.30
N VAL A 48 23.56 -1.00 -4.17
CA VAL A 48 23.85 -2.17 -5.00
C VAL A 48 22.93 -2.15 -6.22
N PRO A 49 23.46 -2.13 -7.46
CA PRO A 49 22.64 -2.24 -8.65
C PRO A 49 21.76 -3.48 -8.63
N VAL A 50 20.55 -3.40 -9.18
CA VAL A 50 19.56 -4.51 -9.17
C VAL A 50 20.16 -5.80 -9.72
N LEU A 51 21.00 -5.71 -10.75
CA LEU A 51 21.67 -6.86 -11.37
C LEU A 51 22.68 -7.57 -10.47
N ASP A 52 23.22 -6.87 -9.49
CA ASP A 52 24.22 -7.39 -8.56
C ASP A 52 23.61 -7.84 -7.22
N VAL A 53 22.29 -7.70 -7.05
CA VAL A 53 21.60 -8.11 -5.83
C VAL A 53 21.53 -9.65 -5.77
N PRO A 54 22.14 -10.32 -4.77
CA PRO A 54 22.21 -11.78 -4.70
C PRO A 54 20.91 -12.41 -4.19
N GLN A 55 19.76 -11.94 -4.67
CA GLN A 55 18.45 -12.50 -4.33
C GLN A 55 17.44 -12.19 -5.44
N THR A 56 16.31 -12.91 -5.40
CA THR A 56 15.27 -12.74 -6.40
C THR A 56 14.45 -11.49 -6.09
N VAL A 57 14.56 -10.49 -6.96
CA VAL A 57 13.83 -9.21 -6.86
C VAL A 57 12.91 -9.05 -8.06
N SER A 58 11.75 -8.48 -7.85
CA SER A 58 10.90 -7.90 -8.90
C SER A 58 10.60 -6.46 -8.53
N ILE A 59 10.69 -5.56 -9.52
CA ILE A 59 10.34 -4.16 -9.38
C ILE A 59 9.21 -3.89 -10.36
N VAL A 60 8.12 -3.29 -9.87
CA VAL A 60 6.98 -2.85 -10.67
C VAL A 60 6.89 -1.33 -10.50
N THR A 61 7.08 -0.60 -11.57
CA THR A 61 7.14 0.86 -11.56
C THR A 61 5.74 1.50 -11.60
N ASP A 62 5.64 2.79 -11.28
CA ASP A 62 4.42 3.59 -11.44
C ASP A 62 3.87 3.51 -12.90
N ASP A 63 4.75 3.52 -13.89
CA ASP A 63 4.37 3.39 -15.30
C ASP A 63 3.76 2.00 -15.58
N ASP A 64 4.32 0.92 -15.03
CA ASP A 64 3.74 -0.42 -15.13
C ASP A 64 2.39 -0.52 -14.41
N ILE A 65 2.28 0.07 -13.21
CA ILE A 65 1.05 0.12 -12.42
C ILE A 65 -0.07 0.78 -13.23
N ARG A 66 0.19 1.94 -13.82
CA ARG A 66 -0.78 2.68 -14.62
C ARG A 66 -1.14 1.96 -15.92
N ARG A 67 -0.14 1.50 -16.68
CA ARG A 67 -0.37 0.82 -17.98
C ARG A 67 -1.17 -0.46 -17.83
N GLN A 68 -1.06 -1.15 -16.72
CA GLN A 68 -1.76 -2.41 -16.49
C GLN A 68 -3.03 -2.24 -15.64
N GLY A 69 -3.32 -1.03 -15.18
CA GLY A 69 -4.48 -0.73 -14.37
C GLY A 69 -4.47 -1.42 -13.00
N PHE A 70 -3.28 -1.62 -12.43
CA PHE A 70 -3.16 -2.21 -11.09
C PHE A 70 -3.63 -1.25 -10.02
N ARG A 71 -4.49 -1.73 -9.11
CA ARG A 71 -5.12 -0.90 -8.07
C ARG A 71 -4.75 -1.30 -6.66
N GLN A 72 -4.27 -2.53 -6.49
CA GLN A 72 -3.90 -3.12 -5.21
C GLN A 72 -2.73 -4.09 -5.37
N ILE A 73 -2.11 -4.45 -4.26
CA ILE A 73 -0.96 -5.37 -4.24
C ILE A 73 -1.29 -6.72 -4.90
N GLY A 74 -2.53 -7.22 -4.72
CA GLY A 74 -2.96 -8.48 -5.32
C GLY A 74 -2.85 -8.50 -6.85
N ASP A 75 -3.05 -7.37 -7.52
CA ASP A 75 -2.96 -7.28 -8.98
C ASP A 75 -1.52 -7.46 -9.46
N ILE A 76 -0.57 -6.84 -8.79
CA ILE A 76 0.87 -6.97 -9.04
C ILE A 76 1.34 -8.40 -8.81
N ILE A 77 0.90 -9.01 -7.72
CA ILE A 77 1.33 -10.35 -7.30
C ILE A 77 0.97 -11.42 -8.34
N ARG A 78 -0.16 -11.30 -9.02
CA ARG A 78 -0.59 -12.25 -10.08
C ARG A 78 0.46 -12.45 -11.17
N TYR A 79 1.29 -11.45 -11.41
CA TYR A 79 2.35 -11.47 -12.42
C TYR A 79 3.75 -11.68 -11.83
N THR A 80 3.84 -11.93 -10.52
CA THR A 80 5.12 -12.09 -9.82
C THR A 80 5.45 -13.57 -9.59
N PRO A 81 6.45 -14.15 -10.28
CA PRO A 81 6.80 -15.56 -10.10
C PRO A 81 7.17 -15.92 -8.66
N GLY A 82 6.64 -17.04 -8.15
CA GLY A 82 6.93 -17.53 -6.80
C GLY A 82 6.22 -16.78 -5.66
N VAL A 83 5.28 -15.91 -6.00
CA VAL A 83 4.39 -15.23 -5.05
C VAL A 83 2.95 -15.49 -5.47
N ASN A 84 2.07 -15.70 -4.52
CA ASN A 84 0.65 -15.81 -4.74
C ASN A 84 -0.10 -14.94 -3.74
N THR A 85 -1.35 -14.63 -4.02
CA THR A 85 -2.23 -13.92 -3.10
C THR A 85 -3.25 -14.88 -2.51
N SER A 86 -3.66 -14.63 -1.28
CA SER A 86 -4.86 -15.22 -0.70
C SER A 86 -5.91 -14.14 -0.51
N GLN A 87 -7.13 -14.55 -0.25
CA GLN A 87 -8.26 -13.64 -0.13
C GLN A 87 -8.10 -12.60 1.01
N GLY A 88 -7.27 -12.89 2.04
CA GLY A 88 -7.06 -11.97 3.16
C GLY A 88 -8.32 -11.71 3.99
N GLU A 89 -9.23 -12.68 4.05
CA GLU A 89 -10.52 -12.56 4.72
C GLU A 89 -11.39 -11.41 4.20
N GLY A 90 -11.15 -11.00 2.93
CA GLY A 90 -11.91 -9.94 2.27
C GLY A 90 -11.57 -8.50 2.69
N HIS A 91 -10.56 -8.29 3.57
CA HIS A 91 -10.28 -6.95 4.09
C HIS A 91 -8.79 -6.54 4.11
N ARG A 92 -7.87 -7.41 3.71
CA ARG A 92 -6.43 -7.14 3.81
C ARG A 92 -5.63 -7.80 2.70
N ASP A 93 -4.48 -7.22 2.39
CA ASP A 93 -3.48 -7.90 1.59
C ASP A 93 -2.96 -9.13 2.35
N ALA A 94 -2.87 -10.25 1.66
CA ALA A 94 -2.33 -11.49 2.20
C ALA A 94 -1.54 -12.19 1.09
N VAL A 95 -0.24 -12.30 1.31
CA VAL A 95 0.69 -12.85 0.32
C VAL A 95 1.21 -14.21 0.74
N VAL A 96 1.53 -15.04 -0.25
CA VAL A 96 2.12 -16.36 -0.05
C VAL A 96 3.41 -16.42 -0.84
N PHE A 97 4.54 -16.31 -0.16
CA PHE A 97 5.88 -16.43 -0.75
C PHE A 97 6.34 -17.87 -0.72
N ARG A 98 6.42 -18.55 -1.88
CA ARG A 98 6.90 -19.95 -1.99
C ARG A 98 6.26 -20.89 -0.95
N GLY A 99 4.96 -20.73 -0.68
CA GLY A 99 4.21 -21.51 0.29
C GLY A 99 4.13 -20.93 1.71
N VAL A 100 4.87 -19.88 2.01
CA VAL A 100 4.83 -19.18 3.31
C VAL A 100 3.84 -18.03 3.23
N ARG A 101 2.72 -18.12 3.96
CA ARG A 101 1.72 -17.05 4.05
C ARG A 101 2.19 -15.94 4.98
N SER A 102 1.97 -14.70 4.59
CA SER A 102 2.21 -13.51 5.41
C SER A 102 1.13 -12.44 5.21
N THR A 103 0.79 -11.77 6.31
CA THR A 103 -0.06 -10.57 6.33
C THR A 103 0.68 -9.37 6.93
N ALA A 104 1.95 -9.53 7.29
CA ALA A 104 2.74 -8.56 8.04
C ALA A 104 4.09 -8.20 7.39
N ASP A 105 4.41 -8.80 6.23
CA ASP A 105 5.70 -8.56 5.55
C ASP A 105 5.59 -7.45 4.49
N PHE A 106 4.88 -6.38 4.87
CA PHE A 106 4.74 -5.16 4.08
C PHE A 106 5.57 -4.04 4.68
N PHE A 107 6.17 -3.26 3.79
CA PHE A 107 6.99 -2.11 4.13
C PHE A 107 6.62 -0.93 3.25
N GLN A 108 6.89 0.27 3.74
CA GLN A 108 6.76 1.50 2.99
C GLN A 108 8.00 2.36 3.23
N ASP A 109 8.73 2.68 2.15
CA ASP A 109 10.03 3.36 2.20
C ASP A 109 11.03 2.67 3.16
N GLY A 110 11.00 1.33 3.23
CA GLY A 110 11.84 0.53 4.10
C GLY A 110 11.45 0.51 5.57
N VAL A 111 10.33 1.15 5.95
CA VAL A 111 9.75 1.12 7.29
C VAL A 111 8.57 0.14 7.31
N ARG A 112 8.43 -0.61 8.41
CA ARG A 112 7.38 -1.62 8.54
C ARG A 112 5.98 -0.99 8.49
N ASP A 113 5.10 -1.63 7.70
CA ASP A 113 3.68 -1.36 7.57
C ASP A 113 2.92 -2.69 7.72
N ASP A 114 2.69 -3.12 8.95
CA ASP A 114 2.07 -4.41 9.29
C ASP A 114 0.60 -4.31 9.73
N VAL A 115 -0.03 -3.15 9.59
CA VAL A 115 -1.48 -3.00 9.73
C VAL A 115 -2.20 -3.78 8.62
N GLN A 116 -3.30 -4.41 8.98
CA GLN A 116 -4.02 -5.30 8.06
C GLN A 116 -5.10 -4.52 7.30
N TYR A 117 -4.80 -4.12 6.07
CA TYR A 117 -5.73 -3.45 5.15
C TYR A 117 -5.30 -3.68 3.69
N TYR A 118 -6.15 -3.31 2.73
CA TYR A 118 -5.78 -3.28 1.32
C TYR A 118 -5.07 -1.97 0.98
N ARG A 119 -3.84 -2.07 0.53
CA ARG A 119 -2.96 -0.93 0.23
C ARG A 119 -3.22 -0.38 -1.15
N SER A 120 -3.58 0.88 -1.23
CA SER A 120 -3.69 1.61 -2.49
C SER A 120 -2.31 1.87 -3.11
N LEU A 121 -2.28 2.06 -4.44
CA LEU A 121 -1.04 2.24 -5.20
C LEU A 121 -0.88 3.65 -5.79
N TYR A 122 -1.81 4.56 -5.56
CA TYR A 122 -1.86 5.89 -6.19
C TYR A 122 -0.65 6.78 -5.89
N ASN A 123 -0.07 6.63 -4.71
CA ASN A 123 1.09 7.41 -4.22
C ASN A 123 2.40 6.62 -4.27
N VAL A 124 2.46 5.55 -5.05
CA VAL A 124 3.60 4.63 -5.13
C VAL A 124 4.39 4.90 -6.41
N GLU A 125 5.70 5.11 -6.29
CA GLU A 125 6.65 5.23 -7.38
C GLU A 125 7.06 3.87 -7.93
N GLN A 126 7.24 2.89 -7.02
CA GLN A 126 7.53 1.51 -7.38
C GLN A 126 7.18 0.56 -6.23
N VAL A 127 6.88 -0.69 -6.59
CA VAL A 127 6.73 -1.80 -5.65
C VAL A 127 7.90 -2.76 -5.84
N GLU A 128 8.62 -3.01 -4.77
CA GLU A 128 9.75 -3.92 -4.73
C GLU A 128 9.34 -5.22 -4.03
N ILE A 129 9.50 -6.36 -4.69
CA ILE A 129 9.13 -7.67 -4.17
C ILE A 129 10.40 -8.49 -4.04
N LEU A 130 10.88 -8.65 -2.81
CA LEU A 130 12.06 -9.42 -2.49
C LEU A 130 11.63 -10.80 -1.99
N ARG A 131 12.15 -11.85 -2.61
CA ARG A 131 11.80 -13.25 -2.30
C ARG A 131 12.97 -13.97 -1.66
N GLY A 132 12.70 -14.65 -0.56
CA GLY A 132 13.70 -15.37 0.22
C GLY A 132 13.93 -14.75 1.60
N PRO A 133 14.93 -15.22 2.35
CA PRO A 133 15.16 -14.81 3.74
C PRO A 133 15.77 -13.40 3.82
N ASN A 134 14.90 -12.41 3.98
CA ASN A 134 15.29 -11.00 4.10
C ASN A 134 15.32 -10.50 5.56
N ALA A 135 15.11 -11.40 6.52
CA ALA A 135 14.95 -11.06 7.93
C ALA A 135 16.14 -10.26 8.51
N LEU A 136 17.32 -10.45 7.95
CA LEU A 136 18.53 -9.77 8.44
C LEU A 136 18.42 -8.24 8.34
N LEU A 137 17.81 -7.72 7.24
CA LEU A 137 17.69 -6.29 7.00
C LEU A 137 16.40 -5.68 7.56
N PHE A 138 15.36 -6.50 7.74
CA PHE A 138 14.01 -6.05 8.09
C PHE A 138 13.59 -6.48 9.49
N GLY A 139 14.47 -7.14 10.25
CA GLY A 139 14.17 -7.59 11.60
C GLY A 139 13.15 -8.72 11.64
N ARG A 140 12.10 -8.57 12.45
CA ARG A 140 11.04 -9.58 12.58
C ARG A 140 10.20 -9.67 11.29
N GLY A 141 10.01 -10.87 10.77
CA GLY A 141 9.28 -11.15 9.52
C GLY A 141 10.22 -11.42 8.34
N GLY A 142 9.69 -11.44 7.13
CA GLY A 142 10.45 -11.63 5.89
C GLY A 142 10.97 -13.04 5.64
N THR A 143 10.42 -14.07 6.29
CA THR A 143 10.86 -15.46 6.13
C THR A 143 10.63 -16.00 4.73
N GLY A 144 9.55 -15.61 4.07
CA GLY A 144 9.25 -15.97 2.67
C GLY A 144 9.67 -14.90 1.68
N GLY A 145 9.67 -13.66 2.10
CA GLY A 145 9.95 -12.46 1.32
C GLY A 145 9.26 -11.24 1.91
N ILE A 146 9.45 -10.10 1.27
CA ILE A 146 8.82 -8.83 1.65
C ILE A 146 8.28 -8.10 0.42
N ILE A 147 7.31 -7.21 0.65
CA ILE A 147 6.85 -6.22 -0.30
C ILE A 147 7.11 -4.83 0.26
N ASN A 148 7.92 -4.04 -0.44
CA ASN A 148 8.21 -2.67 -0.10
C ASN A 148 7.57 -1.72 -1.12
N ARG A 149 6.71 -0.82 -0.67
CA ARG A 149 6.18 0.28 -1.47
C ARG A 149 7.10 1.48 -1.32
N VAL A 150 7.59 1.98 -2.42
CA VAL A 150 8.39 3.21 -2.45
C VAL A 150 7.46 4.34 -2.84
N THR A 151 7.29 5.34 -1.96
CA THR A 151 6.35 6.43 -2.20
C THR A 151 6.91 7.49 -3.15
N LYS A 152 6.01 8.12 -3.90
CA LYS A 152 6.33 9.25 -4.79
C LYS A 152 6.93 10.40 -3.99
N LYS A 153 8.00 11.01 -4.52
CA LYS A 153 8.63 12.22 -3.95
C LYS A 153 8.37 13.41 -4.89
N ALA A 154 8.39 14.63 -4.34
CA ALA A 154 8.30 15.80 -5.19
C ALA A 154 9.62 16.00 -5.96
N VAL A 155 9.50 16.32 -7.24
CA VAL A 155 10.63 16.47 -8.18
C VAL A 155 10.98 17.94 -8.29
N VAL A 156 12.15 18.32 -7.80
CA VAL A 156 12.63 19.71 -7.84
C VAL A 156 12.99 20.08 -9.28
N GLY A 157 12.55 21.25 -9.73
CA GLY A 157 12.79 21.76 -11.07
C GLY A 157 11.77 21.34 -12.13
N GLU A 158 10.82 20.46 -11.81
CA GLU A 158 9.82 19.96 -12.75
C GLU A 158 8.40 20.38 -12.33
N THR A 159 7.54 20.63 -13.32
CA THR A 159 6.10 20.83 -13.11
C THR A 159 5.35 19.93 -14.08
N PHE A 160 4.51 19.05 -13.55
CA PHE A 160 3.69 18.14 -14.34
C PHE A 160 2.40 17.79 -13.62
N THR A 161 1.43 17.28 -14.37
CA THR A 161 0.21 16.68 -13.84
C THR A 161 -0.10 15.42 -14.63
N VAL A 162 -0.35 14.34 -13.93
CA VAL A 162 -0.83 13.07 -14.48
C VAL A 162 -2.20 12.82 -13.92
N ASN A 163 -3.14 12.43 -14.78
CA ASN A 163 -4.51 12.08 -14.41
C ASN A 163 -4.82 10.71 -14.95
N ASP A 164 -5.30 9.83 -14.09
CA ASP A 164 -5.78 8.51 -14.45
C ASP A 164 -7.27 8.41 -14.12
N PHE A 165 -8.03 7.85 -15.07
CA PHE A 165 -9.47 7.62 -14.94
C PHE A 165 -9.75 6.19 -15.36
N GLY A 166 -10.49 5.47 -14.57
CA GLY A 166 -10.89 4.11 -14.89
C GLY A 166 -12.38 3.88 -14.65
N VAL A 167 -12.93 3.00 -15.48
CA VAL A 167 -14.25 2.41 -15.28
C VAL A 167 -14.18 0.97 -15.75
N ASP A 168 -14.96 0.09 -15.12
CA ASP A 168 -15.05 -1.30 -15.54
C ASP A 168 -16.48 -1.71 -15.88
N SER A 169 -16.65 -2.94 -16.35
CA SER A 169 -17.95 -3.48 -16.76
C SER A 169 -18.89 -3.81 -15.60
N PHE A 170 -18.40 -3.76 -14.36
CA PHE A 170 -19.19 -4.02 -13.15
C PHE A 170 -19.69 -2.73 -12.49
N GLY A 171 -19.27 -1.56 -13.00
CA GLY A 171 -19.64 -0.25 -12.49
C GLY A 171 -18.65 0.35 -11.51
N ALA A 172 -17.50 -0.29 -11.27
CA ALA A 172 -16.43 0.35 -10.53
C ALA A 172 -15.85 1.54 -11.30
N SER A 173 -15.48 2.58 -10.59
CA SER A 173 -14.87 3.78 -11.16
C SER A 173 -13.76 4.30 -10.27
N ASP A 174 -12.74 4.95 -10.87
CA ASP A 174 -11.64 5.55 -10.15
C ASP A 174 -11.11 6.80 -10.82
N VAL A 175 -10.56 7.64 -10.00
CA VAL A 175 -9.84 8.87 -10.37
C VAL A 175 -8.57 8.93 -9.54
N ALA A 176 -7.43 9.14 -10.20
CA ALA A 176 -6.18 9.50 -9.53
C ALA A 176 -5.56 10.74 -10.19
N ILE A 177 -5.06 11.65 -9.36
CA ILE A 177 -4.40 12.90 -9.76
C ILE A 177 -3.05 12.94 -9.08
N ASP A 178 -2.00 13.15 -9.85
CA ASP A 178 -0.63 13.29 -9.41
C ASP A 178 -0.07 14.59 -9.99
N THR A 179 0.07 15.61 -9.16
CA THR A 179 0.53 16.93 -9.57
C THR A 179 1.79 17.31 -8.82
N ASN A 180 2.84 17.64 -9.57
CA ASN A 180 4.09 18.18 -9.06
C ASN A 180 4.28 19.64 -9.52
N PHE A 181 4.70 20.49 -8.61
CA PHE A 181 4.99 21.89 -8.93
C PHE A 181 6.18 22.41 -8.14
N VAL A 182 6.96 23.25 -8.80
CA VAL A 182 8.14 23.91 -8.24
C VAL A 182 7.68 24.98 -7.25
N THR A 183 8.17 24.93 -6.02
CA THR A 183 7.89 25.94 -4.97
C THR A 183 9.06 26.89 -4.76
N GLY A 184 10.24 26.58 -5.30
CA GLY A 184 11.45 27.39 -5.25
C GLY A 184 12.60 26.74 -6.01
N PRO A 185 13.77 27.39 -6.11
CA PRO A 185 14.91 26.85 -6.86
C PRO A 185 15.36 25.45 -6.37
N ASN A 186 15.20 25.19 -5.07
CA ASN A 186 15.63 23.98 -4.39
C ASN A 186 14.46 23.25 -3.70
N SER A 187 13.23 23.50 -4.12
CA SER A 187 12.07 22.92 -3.49
C SER A 187 10.94 22.64 -4.47
N ALA A 188 10.22 21.56 -4.23
CA ALA A 188 9.00 21.22 -4.95
C ALA A 188 7.97 20.62 -3.99
N MET A 189 6.71 20.67 -4.41
CA MET A 189 5.59 20.00 -3.77
C MET A 189 4.90 19.11 -4.79
N ARG A 190 4.55 17.89 -4.37
CA ARG A 190 3.76 16.94 -5.15
C ARG A 190 2.51 16.57 -4.36
N ILE A 191 1.38 16.53 -5.00
CA ILE A 191 0.11 16.17 -4.39
C ILE A 191 -0.45 14.98 -5.16
N ASN A 192 -0.63 13.86 -4.47
CA ASN A 192 -1.32 12.69 -4.99
C ASN A 192 -2.70 12.61 -4.35
N VAL A 193 -3.72 12.46 -5.16
CA VAL A 193 -5.12 12.28 -4.71
C VAL A 193 -5.72 11.13 -5.47
N HIS A 194 -6.55 10.34 -4.81
CA HIS A 194 -7.23 9.22 -5.40
C HIS A 194 -8.61 9.06 -4.76
N SER A 195 -9.58 8.71 -5.59
CA SER A 195 -10.91 8.33 -5.14
C SER A 195 -11.42 7.24 -6.06
N ASP A 196 -11.97 6.16 -5.49
CA ASP A 196 -12.64 5.13 -6.27
C ASP A 196 -13.93 4.64 -5.61
N ASP A 197 -14.84 4.17 -6.46
CA ASP A 197 -16.02 3.39 -6.09
C ASP A 197 -15.77 1.95 -6.53
N LEU A 198 -15.93 1.00 -5.61
CA LEU A 198 -15.65 -0.41 -5.81
C LEU A 198 -16.87 -1.15 -6.31
N ALA A 199 -16.70 -2.01 -7.29
CA ALA A 199 -17.68 -3.00 -7.72
C ALA A 199 -16.95 -4.21 -8.32
N ASN A 200 -17.61 -5.37 -8.37
CA ASN A 200 -17.14 -6.55 -9.09
C ASN A 200 -18.31 -7.44 -9.50
N HIS A 201 -18.07 -8.68 -9.91
CA HIS A 201 -19.08 -9.64 -10.33
C HIS A 201 -19.92 -10.23 -9.20
N ARG A 202 -19.61 -9.94 -7.94
CA ARG A 202 -20.31 -10.48 -6.76
C ARG A 202 -21.44 -9.52 -6.37
N ASP A 203 -22.59 -10.04 -6.00
CA ASP A 203 -23.69 -9.26 -5.47
C ASP A 203 -23.28 -8.55 -4.18
N PHE A 204 -23.84 -7.38 -3.92
CA PHE A 204 -23.58 -6.53 -2.75
C PHE A 204 -22.14 -6.02 -2.59
N TYR A 205 -21.22 -6.41 -3.49
CA TYR A 205 -19.85 -5.93 -3.39
C TYR A 205 -19.76 -4.48 -3.84
N ASP A 206 -19.59 -3.61 -2.88
CA ASP A 206 -19.43 -2.16 -3.04
C ASP A 206 -18.38 -1.61 -2.06
N GLY A 207 -18.16 -0.33 -2.12
CA GLY A 207 -17.30 0.42 -1.22
C GLY A 207 -16.69 1.62 -1.89
N SER A 208 -15.94 2.37 -1.12
CA SER A 208 -15.21 3.54 -1.59
C SER A 208 -13.85 3.66 -0.93
N ARG A 209 -12.91 4.29 -1.63
CA ARG A 209 -11.61 4.65 -1.07
C ARG A 209 -11.28 6.09 -1.44
N LEU A 210 -10.79 6.82 -0.47
CA LEU A 210 -10.21 8.15 -0.65
C LEU A 210 -8.78 8.14 -0.13
N GLY A 211 -7.85 8.73 -0.87
CA GLY A 211 -6.48 8.93 -0.45
C GLY A 211 -5.97 10.30 -0.85
N ILE A 212 -5.27 10.98 0.06
CA ILE A 212 -4.65 12.28 -0.18
C ILE A 212 -3.22 12.24 0.39
N ASN A 213 -2.25 12.54 -0.46
CA ASN A 213 -0.84 12.49 -0.06
C ASN A 213 -0.04 13.68 -0.61
N PRO A 214 0.01 14.83 0.09
CA PRO A 214 0.96 15.90 -0.18
C PRO A 214 2.38 15.50 0.26
N VAL A 215 3.36 15.81 -0.59
CA VAL A 215 4.79 15.56 -0.38
C VAL A 215 5.58 16.81 -0.72
N VAL A 216 6.55 17.18 0.14
CA VAL A 216 7.47 18.28 -0.09
C VAL A 216 8.89 17.75 -0.12
N THR A 217 9.66 18.14 -1.14
CA THR A 217 11.10 17.90 -1.24
C THR A 217 11.85 19.21 -1.13
N LEU A 218 12.83 19.25 -0.24
CA LEU A 218 13.73 20.39 0.00
C LEU A 218 15.18 19.94 -0.21
N VAL A 219 15.88 20.53 -1.16
CA VAL A 219 17.34 20.40 -1.32
C VAL A 219 17.98 21.50 -0.48
N VAL A 220 18.32 21.16 0.76
CA VAL A 220 18.86 22.12 1.76
C VAL A 220 20.30 22.52 1.42
N SER A 221 21.08 21.56 0.90
CA SER A 221 22.41 21.77 0.32
C SER A 221 22.64 20.72 -0.78
N PRO A 222 23.73 20.82 -1.57
CA PRO A 222 24.09 19.78 -2.54
C PRO A 222 24.21 18.38 -1.93
N GLU A 223 24.49 18.30 -0.63
CA GLU A 223 24.66 17.04 0.09
C GLU A 223 23.41 16.61 0.86
N THR A 224 22.40 17.53 1.07
CA THR A 224 21.30 17.27 2.01
C THR A 224 19.94 17.45 1.34
N THR A 225 19.16 16.39 1.30
CA THR A 225 17.76 16.40 0.85
C THR A 225 16.84 16.01 2.00
N VAL A 226 15.76 16.75 2.14
CA VAL A 226 14.68 16.48 3.10
C VAL A 226 13.38 16.23 2.34
N ASN A 227 12.69 15.15 2.68
CA ASN A 227 11.34 14.86 2.19
C ASN A 227 10.38 14.82 3.37
N LEU A 228 9.27 15.51 3.23
CA LEU A 228 8.17 15.51 4.20
C LEU A 228 6.92 15.05 3.47
N SER A 229 6.18 14.13 4.05
CA SER A 229 4.91 13.68 3.49
C SER A 229 3.85 13.51 4.57
N TYR A 230 2.63 13.75 4.18
CA TYR A 230 1.42 13.45 4.93
C TYR A 230 0.54 12.57 4.06
N GLU A 231 -0.09 11.56 4.65
CA GLU A 231 -1.03 10.70 3.96
C GLU A 231 -2.29 10.55 4.82
N TYR A 232 -3.43 10.80 4.22
CA TYR A 232 -4.75 10.48 4.76
C TYR A 232 -5.40 9.45 3.86
N ALA A 233 -5.95 8.41 4.45
CA ALA A 233 -6.72 7.40 3.74
C ALA A 233 -8.01 7.10 4.50
N ASP A 234 -9.11 7.02 3.76
CA ASP A 234 -10.44 6.65 4.25
C ASP A 234 -11.03 5.61 3.30
N HIS A 235 -11.27 4.40 3.81
CA HIS A 235 -11.74 3.26 3.04
C HIS A 235 -12.94 2.63 3.72
N GLU A 236 -13.94 2.29 2.93
CA GLU A 236 -15.07 1.45 3.32
C GLU A 236 -15.32 0.42 2.22
N ARG A 237 -15.60 -0.83 2.59
CA ARG A 237 -16.04 -1.84 1.63
C ARG A 237 -16.89 -2.92 2.27
N PHE A 238 -17.74 -3.51 1.45
CA PHE A 238 -18.41 -4.78 1.74
C PHE A 238 -17.38 -5.92 1.83
N ILE A 239 -17.56 -6.82 2.78
CA ILE A 239 -16.70 -7.99 2.95
C ILE A 239 -17.37 -9.22 2.37
N ASP A 240 -16.82 -9.73 1.28
CA ASP A 240 -17.13 -11.05 0.74
C ASP A 240 -15.94 -11.98 1.00
N ARG A 241 -16.15 -13.01 1.81
CA ARG A 241 -15.12 -14.03 2.09
C ARG A 241 -15.14 -15.19 1.09
N GLY A 242 -16.01 -15.10 0.07
CA GLY A 242 -16.16 -16.09 -0.99
C GLY A 242 -17.08 -17.24 -0.61
N ILE A 243 -17.01 -18.30 -1.40
CA ILE A 243 -17.89 -19.48 -1.31
C ILE A 243 -17.27 -20.57 -0.43
N PRO A 244 -18.10 -21.41 0.22
CA PRO A 244 -17.61 -22.52 1.03
C PRO A 244 -16.94 -23.61 0.17
N THR A 245 -16.19 -24.48 0.84
CA THR A 245 -15.48 -25.58 0.20
C THR A 245 -16.05 -26.93 0.58
N ILE A 246 -16.07 -27.85 -0.39
CA ILE A 246 -16.38 -29.26 -0.17
C ILE A 246 -15.22 -30.11 -0.71
N ASN A 247 -14.80 -31.13 0.03
CA ASN A 247 -13.67 -31.99 -0.33
C ASN A 247 -12.37 -31.21 -0.68
N GLY A 248 -12.14 -30.09 0.00
CA GLY A 248 -10.95 -29.25 -0.15
C GLY A 248 -10.94 -28.36 -1.42
N ARG A 249 -12.09 -28.18 -2.08
CA ARG A 249 -12.26 -27.30 -3.24
C ARG A 249 -13.47 -26.38 -3.03
N PRO A 250 -13.44 -25.16 -3.55
CA PRO A 250 -14.63 -24.32 -3.61
C PRO A 250 -15.77 -25.02 -4.34
N ASP A 251 -16.98 -24.91 -3.83
CA ASP A 251 -18.16 -25.41 -4.55
C ASP A 251 -18.62 -24.32 -5.54
N GLU A 252 -18.20 -24.45 -6.80
CA GLU A 252 -18.48 -23.47 -7.85
C GLU A 252 -19.99 -23.37 -8.19
N SER A 253 -20.82 -24.33 -7.77
CA SER A 253 -22.26 -24.23 -7.92
C SER A 253 -22.89 -23.12 -7.06
N LEU A 254 -22.13 -22.62 -6.07
CA LEU A 254 -22.50 -21.55 -5.15
C LEU A 254 -21.87 -20.20 -5.52
N SER A 255 -21.30 -20.07 -6.73
CA SER A 255 -20.57 -18.86 -7.16
C SER A 255 -21.41 -17.59 -7.12
N ASP A 256 -22.71 -17.70 -7.30
CA ASP A 256 -23.65 -16.57 -7.34
C ASP A 256 -24.22 -16.22 -5.96
N ILE A 257 -23.81 -16.94 -4.90
CA ILE A 257 -24.33 -16.74 -3.54
C ILE A 257 -23.29 -16.02 -2.71
N VAL A 258 -23.69 -14.94 -2.05
CA VAL A 258 -22.89 -14.21 -1.07
C VAL A 258 -23.21 -14.76 0.32
N PHE A 259 -22.19 -15.31 0.99
CA PHE A 259 -22.27 -15.82 2.36
C PHE A 259 -21.95 -14.73 3.34
N GLY A 260 -22.88 -13.80 3.52
CA GLY A 260 -22.75 -12.62 4.37
C GLY A 260 -24.00 -11.79 4.31
N ASP A 261 -24.12 -10.83 5.21
CA ASP A 261 -25.25 -9.90 5.28
C ASP A 261 -24.79 -8.52 4.79
N PRO A 262 -25.47 -7.91 3.80
CA PRO A 262 -25.08 -6.61 3.26
C PRO A 262 -25.13 -5.46 4.26
N ASP A 263 -25.93 -5.58 5.34
CA ASP A 263 -26.01 -4.57 6.39
C ASP A 263 -24.95 -4.78 7.51
N ILE A 264 -24.33 -5.96 7.55
CA ILE A 264 -23.36 -6.34 8.59
C ILE A 264 -21.95 -6.42 8.05
N ASN A 265 -21.75 -7.02 6.88
CA ASN A 265 -20.41 -7.31 6.34
C ASN A 265 -19.70 -6.04 5.85
N VAL A 266 -18.99 -5.37 6.74
CA VAL A 266 -18.28 -4.13 6.42
C VAL A 266 -16.90 -4.09 7.02
N THR A 267 -15.94 -3.52 6.31
CA THR A 267 -14.67 -3.05 6.85
C THR A 267 -14.47 -1.59 6.55
N THR A 268 -14.03 -0.84 7.56
CA THR A 268 -13.61 0.55 7.41
C THR A 268 -12.15 0.69 7.81
N LEU A 269 -11.48 1.68 7.26
CA LEU A 269 -10.16 2.12 7.66
C LEU A 269 -10.08 3.64 7.53
N GLU A 270 -9.70 4.30 8.61
CA GLU A 270 -9.19 5.66 8.58
C GLU A 270 -7.71 5.63 8.99
N ALA A 271 -6.85 6.24 8.18
CA ALA A 271 -5.43 6.27 8.44
C ALA A 271 -4.84 7.66 8.23
N THR A 272 -3.99 8.06 9.17
CA THR A 272 -3.19 9.28 9.10
C THR A 272 -1.73 8.91 9.28
N ILE A 273 -0.89 9.27 8.30
CA ILE A 273 0.53 8.92 8.32
C ILE A 273 1.37 10.14 8.01
N PHE A 274 2.29 10.47 8.89
CA PHE A 274 3.26 11.54 8.71
C PHE A 274 4.67 10.96 8.61
N ARG A 275 5.45 11.39 7.60
CA ARG A 275 6.85 10.95 7.41
C ARG A 275 7.76 12.13 7.15
N GLY A 276 8.91 12.08 7.83
CA GLY A 276 10.05 12.94 7.53
C GLY A 276 11.26 12.06 7.17
N MET A 277 11.93 12.36 6.07
CA MET A 277 13.13 11.65 5.64
C MET A 277 14.24 12.67 5.35
N VAL A 278 15.42 12.40 5.87
CA VAL A 278 16.64 13.20 5.61
C VAL A 278 17.68 12.27 5.01
N SER A 279 18.24 12.67 3.89
CA SER A 279 19.38 12.01 3.26
C SER A 279 20.54 13.00 3.19
N HIS A 280 21.70 12.60 3.71
CA HIS A 280 22.89 13.44 3.74
C HIS A 280 24.11 12.68 3.23
N LYS A 281 24.79 13.27 2.24
CA LYS A 281 26.04 12.77 1.70
C LYS A 281 27.17 13.23 2.61
N LEU A 282 27.75 12.30 3.37
CA LEU A 282 28.87 12.59 4.30
C LEU A 282 30.21 12.73 3.54
N SER A 283 30.37 11.99 2.44
CA SER A 283 31.50 12.03 1.54
C SER A 283 31.09 11.43 0.18
N GLU A 284 32.02 11.34 -0.78
CA GLU A 284 31.76 10.66 -2.07
C GLU A 284 31.40 9.19 -1.92
N THR A 285 31.81 8.55 -0.84
CA THR A 285 31.61 7.12 -0.58
C THR A 285 30.71 6.84 0.62
N SER A 286 30.19 7.88 1.29
CA SER A 286 29.42 7.71 2.53
C SER A 286 28.15 8.53 2.52
N LYS A 287 27.04 7.89 2.89
CA LYS A 287 25.71 8.50 2.98
C LYS A 287 25.03 8.13 4.29
N ALA A 288 24.42 9.09 4.94
CA ALA A 288 23.56 8.90 6.10
C ALA A 288 22.08 9.14 5.71
N ASN A 289 21.20 8.31 6.24
CA ASN A 289 19.76 8.46 6.08
C ASN A 289 19.11 8.41 7.46
N LEU A 290 18.10 9.24 7.66
CA LEU A 290 17.23 9.26 8.84
C LEU A 290 15.79 9.33 8.36
N SER A 291 14.92 8.51 8.93
CA SER A 291 13.48 8.61 8.74
C SER A 291 12.75 8.62 10.08
N VAL A 292 11.69 9.39 10.15
CA VAL A 292 10.76 9.46 11.26
C VAL A 292 9.35 9.25 10.69
N THR A 293 8.62 8.30 11.22
CA THR A 293 7.23 8.01 10.83
C THR A 293 6.34 8.05 12.07
N SER A 294 5.24 8.78 11.99
CA SER A 294 4.16 8.77 12.98
C SER A 294 2.88 8.41 12.24
N SER A 295 2.17 7.39 12.69
CA SER A 295 0.94 6.95 12.05
C SER A 295 -0.12 6.54 13.04
N SER A 296 -1.37 6.84 12.71
CA SER A 296 -2.57 6.44 13.45
C SER A 296 -3.52 5.73 12.49
N PHE A 297 -4.09 4.62 12.95
CA PHE A 297 -5.04 3.82 12.21
C PHE A 297 -6.25 3.49 13.08
N GLU A 298 -7.44 3.78 12.57
CA GLU A 298 -8.70 3.28 13.11
C GLU A 298 -9.33 2.35 12.09
N LYS A 299 -9.69 1.15 12.51
CA LYS A 299 -10.21 0.12 11.63
C LYS A 299 -11.34 -0.64 12.29
N LEU A 300 -12.41 -0.88 11.54
CA LEU A 300 -13.44 -1.86 11.86
C LEU A 300 -13.37 -2.99 10.84
N TYR A 301 -13.53 -4.20 11.33
CA TYR A 301 -13.78 -5.37 10.53
C TYR A 301 -14.96 -6.12 11.13
N GLN A 302 -16.07 -6.19 10.40
CA GLN A 302 -17.28 -6.86 10.85
C GLN A 302 -17.78 -7.77 9.73
N ASN A 303 -18.04 -9.04 10.05
CA ASN A 303 -18.44 -9.99 9.03
C ASN A 303 -19.24 -11.17 9.58
N LEU A 304 -20.12 -11.69 8.72
CA LEU A 304 -20.62 -13.07 8.74
C LEU A 304 -19.96 -13.83 7.59
N TYR A 305 -19.72 -15.12 7.77
CA TYR A 305 -19.07 -15.95 6.77
C TYR A 305 -19.42 -17.44 6.93
N ALA A 306 -19.32 -18.20 5.84
CA ALA A 306 -19.47 -19.63 5.87
C ALA A 306 -18.25 -20.28 6.54
N SER A 307 -18.42 -20.78 7.79
CA SER A 307 -17.40 -21.49 8.55
C SER A 307 -17.41 -22.99 8.30
N GLY A 308 -18.56 -23.56 7.88
CA GLY A 308 -18.74 -24.97 7.57
C GLY A 308 -19.76 -25.18 6.46
N TYR A 309 -19.63 -26.30 5.73
CA TYR A 309 -20.54 -26.70 4.67
C TYR A 309 -20.54 -28.22 4.49
N ASP A 310 -21.73 -28.84 4.46
CA ASP A 310 -21.89 -30.29 4.34
C ASP A 310 -22.33 -30.75 2.94
N GLY A 311 -22.49 -29.82 2.01
CA GLY A 311 -23.04 -30.06 0.66
C GLY A 311 -24.53 -29.73 0.53
N THR A 312 -25.21 -29.33 1.61
CA THR A 312 -26.62 -28.98 1.64
C THR A 312 -26.88 -27.77 2.53
N LEU A 313 -26.31 -27.78 3.73
CA LEU A 313 -26.47 -26.73 4.73
C LEU A 313 -25.14 -26.02 4.95
N VAL A 314 -25.21 -24.75 5.30
CA VAL A 314 -24.03 -23.93 5.63
C VAL A 314 -24.06 -23.56 7.12
N THR A 315 -22.93 -23.70 7.78
CA THR A 315 -22.70 -23.14 9.10
C THR A 315 -22.18 -21.74 8.95
N MET A 316 -22.87 -20.76 9.50
CA MET A 316 -22.48 -19.37 9.53
C MET A 316 -21.89 -19.04 10.89
N ASP A 317 -20.84 -18.24 10.85
CA ASP A 317 -20.11 -17.71 11.99
C ASP A 317 -19.77 -16.25 11.68
N GLY A 318 -19.38 -15.48 12.67
CA GLY A 318 -19.04 -14.07 12.45
C GLY A 318 -18.37 -13.43 13.64
N TYR A 319 -17.76 -12.30 13.40
CA TYR A 319 -17.15 -11.50 14.46
C TYR A 319 -16.92 -10.05 14.01
N LEU A 320 -16.71 -9.21 15.02
CA LEU A 320 -16.39 -7.80 14.89
C LEU A 320 -15.05 -7.54 15.57
N ASP A 321 -14.09 -7.03 14.82
CA ASP A 321 -12.74 -6.68 15.27
C ASP A 321 -12.48 -5.18 15.12
N PRO A 322 -12.77 -4.33 16.11
CA PRO A 322 -12.28 -2.95 16.12
C PRO A 322 -10.78 -2.93 16.44
N THR A 323 -10.04 -2.11 15.74
CA THR A 323 -8.60 -1.93 15.93
C THR A 323 -8.24 -0.46 15.92
N GLU A 324 -7.56 0.00 16.97
CA GLU A 324 -6.86 1.29 17.00
C GLU A 324 -5.36 0.99 17.08
N ARG A 325 -4.55 1.67 16.24
CA ARG A 325 -3.11 1.47 16.27
C ARG A 325 -2.35 2.74 15.98
N ASP A 326 -1.50 3.12 16.92
CA ASP A 326 -0.55 4.21 16.77
C ASP A 326 0.87 3.66 16.68
N ASN A 327 1.66 4.20 15.75
CA ASN A 327 3.07 3.86 15.63
C ASN A 327 3.91 5.14 15.60
N PHE A 328 5.05 5.08 16.29
CA PHE A 328 6.14 6.03 16.15
C PHE A 328 7.43 5.28 15.88
N ILE A 329 8.00 5.52 14.71
CA ILE A 329 9.18 4.78 14.21
C ILE A 329 10.27 5.76 13.83
N VAL A 330 11.48 5.57 14.37
CA VAL A 330 12.68 6.29 13.97
C VAL A 330 13.70 5.29 13.46
N SER A 331 14.13 5.45 12.21
CA SER A 331 15.13 4.57 11.58
C SER A 331 16.26 5.42 11.02
N GLY A 332 17.51 5.07 11.37
CA GLY A 332 18.69 5.73 10.86
C GLY A 332 19.73 4.74 10.39
N ASN A 333 20.46 5.08 9.33
CA ASN A 333 21.56 4.26 8.84
C ASN A 333 22.66 5.11 8.20
N VAL A 334 23.86 4.53 8.17
CA VAL A 334 25.00 5.03 7.42
C VAL A 334 25.49 3.93 6.50
N VAL A 335 25.65 4.24 5.24
CA VAL A 335 26.26 3.38 4.23
C VAL A 335 27.62 3.95 3.87
N ASN A 336 28.65 3.11 3.82
CA ASN A 336 29.99 3.50 3.40
C ASN A 336 30.57 2.46 2.44
N GLU A 337 31.09 2.93 1.31
CA GLU A 337 31.83 2.12 0.35
C GLU A 337 33.32 2.39 0.48
N MET A 338 34.14 1.35 0.61
CA MET A 338 35.57 1.48 0.73
C MET A 338 36.33 0.35 0.05
N MET A 339 37.50 0.66 -0.44
CA MET A 339 38.46 -0.33 -0.95
C MET A 339 39.35 -0.84 0.18
N ILE A 340 39.42 -2.16 0.35
CA ILE A 340 40.38 -2.82 1.24
C ILE A 340 41.22 -3.73 0.36
N GLY A 341 42.45 -3.33 0.11
CA GLY A 341 43.29 -3.96 -0.93
C GLY A 341 42.66 -3.76 -2.31
N ASN A 342 42.38 -4.85 -3.00
CA ASN A 342 41.73 -4.86 -4.33
C ASN A 342 40.22 -5.19 -4.29
N MET A 343 39.65 -5.25 -3.10
CA MET A 343 38.23 -5.59 -2.93
C MET A 343 37.40 -4.36 -2.53
N SER A 344 36.27 -4.17 -3.19
CA SER A 344 35.29 -3.20 -2.77
C SER A 344 34.42 -3.79 -1.65
N HIS A 345 34.19 -3.01 -0.60
CA HIS A 345 33.35 -3.35 0.55
C HIS A 345 32.29 -2.30 0.75
N THR A 346 31.06 -2.72 0.93
CA THR A 346 29.95 -1.85 1.33
C THR A 346 29.56 -2.18 2.77
N PHE A 347 29.65 -1.20 3.65
CA PHE A 347 29.25 -1.31 5.04
C PHE A 347 27.93 -0.57 5.26
N LEU A 348 26.96 -1.25 5.83
CA LEU A 348 25.69 -0.66 6.29
C LEU A 348 25.62 -0.83 7.81
N VAL A 349 25.49 0.29 8.52
CA VAL A 349 25.25 0.30 9.97
C VAL A 349 24.00 1.13 10.22
N GLY A 350 23.05 0.60 10.99
CA GLY A 350 21.82 1.30 11.28
C GLY A 350 21.21 0.91 12.62
N ALA A 351 20.26 1.70 13.05
CA ALA A 351 19.43 1.44 14.21
C ALA A 351 17.98 1.86 13.92
N GLU A 352 17.05 1.16 14.54
CA GLU A 352 15.63 1.47 14.46
C GLU A 352 15.02 1.43 15.87
N PHE A 353 14.22 2.43 16.17
CA PHE A 353 13.38 2.50 17.35
C PHE A 353 11.91 2.44 16.90
N ILE A 354 11.14 1.56 17.51
CA ILE A 354 9.72 1.38 17.23
C ILE A 354 8.96 1.45 18.55
N ASP A 355 8.00 2.36 18.62
CA ASP A 355 6.98 2.42 19.67
C ASP A 355 5.61 2.23 19.04
N THR A 356 4.86 1.25 19.52
CA THR A 356 3.54 0.88 18.97
C THR A 356 2.56 0.68 20.10
N GLU A 357 1.47 1.46 20.06
CA GLU A 357 0.27 1.18 20.85
C GLU A 357 -0.76 0.51 19.96
N ASN A 358 -1.34 -0.61 20.41
CA ASN A 358 -2.33 -1.34 19.64
C ASN A 358 -3.45 -1.82 20.55
N LYS A 359 -4.67 -1.41 20.25
CA LYS A 359 -5.89 -1.85 20.90
C LYS A 359 -6.70 -2.67 19.92
N ASN A 360 -6.75 -3.97 20.17
CA ASN A 360 -7.54 -4.93 19.41
C ASN A 360 -8.57 -5.56 20.33
N LEU A 361 -9.81 -5.58 19.88
CA LEU A 361 -10.88 -6.32 20.51
C LEU A 361 -11.47 -7.30 19.51
N ARG A 362 -12.14 -8.32 20.00
CA ARG A 362 -12.98 -9.22 19.23
C ARG A 362 -14.28 -9.45 19.97
N TYR A 363 -15.37 -9.34 19.21
CA TYR A 363 -16.71 -9.69 19.63
C TYR A 363 -17.23 -10.73 18.66
N ASP A 364 -17.44 -11.96 19.12
CA ASP A 364 -17.98 -13.02 18.30
C ASP A 364 -19.51 -12.86 18.18
N THR A 365 -20.09 -13.37 17.10
CA THR A 365 -21.55 -13.45 16.95
C THR A 365 -22.15 -14.28 18.06
N PHE A 366 -23.41 -14.00 18.39
CA PHE A 366 -24.19 -14.82 19.30
C PHE A 366 -25.57 -15.09 18.70
N TRP A 367 -25.84 -16.33 18.43
CA TRP A 367 -27.13 -16.80 17.93
C TRP A 367 -27.98 -17.30 19.10
N SER A 368 -29.12 -16.64 19.34
CA SER A 368 -29.98 -16.97 20.46
C SER A 368 -30.64 -18.35 20.35
N THR A 369 -30.80 -18.85 19.15
CA THR A 369 -31.38 -20.17 18.80
C THR A 369 -30.48 -21.32 19.22
N THR A 370 -29.19 -21.22 18.96
CA THR A 370 -28.19 -22.21 19.35
C THR A 370 -27.55 -21.92 20.70
N SER A 371 -27.62 -20.67 21.16
CA SER A 371 -26.86 -20.14 22.32
C SER A 371 -25.33 -20.29 22.10
N ASP A 372 -24.89 -20.13 20.86
CA ASP A 372 -23.49 -20.33 20.42
C ASP A 372 -23.06 -19.20 19.46
N ASP A 373 -21.79 -19.18 19.06
CA ASP A 373 -21.23 -18.24 18.10
C ASP A 373 -21.54 -18.59 16.64
N ASN A 374 -22.09 -19.77 16.39
CA ASN A 374 -22.44 -20.23 15.05
C ASN A 374 -23.85 -20.84 14.98
N GLU A 375 -24.42 -20.84 13.75
CA GLU A 375 -25.71 -21.45 13.45
C GLU A 375 -25.75 -22.00 12.02
N VAL A 376 -26.64 -22.98 11.80
CA VAL A 376 -26.78 -23.70 10.52
C VAL A 376 -27.99 -23.18 9.76
N PHE A 377 -27.78 -22.83 8.50
CA PHE A 377 -28.78 -22.29 7.61
C PHE A 377 -28.96 -23.13 6.32
N ALA A 378 -30.17 -23.11 5.79
CA ALA A 378 -30.39 -23.54 4.42
C ALA A 378 -29.78 -22.49 3.46
N ILE A 379 -29.19 -22.96 2.36
CA ILE A 379 -28.63 -22.06 1.36
C ILE A 379 -29.77 -21.45 0.55
N THR A 380 -29.85 -20.14 0.54
CA THR A 380 -30.78 -19.31 -0.25
C THR A 380 -30.02 -18.23 -0.99
N ASN A 381 -30.65 -17.59 -1.99
CA ASN A 381 -30.04 -16.46 -2.69
C ASN A 381 -31.05 -15.30 -2.78
N PRO A 382 -30.82 -14.17 -2.06
CA PRO A 382 -29.79 -13.97 -1.05
C PRO A 382 -29.95 -14.89 0.17
N MET A 383 -28.89 -14.97 0.98
CA MET A 383 -28.97 -15.73 2.24
C MET A 383 -30.02 -15.12 3.18
N ASP A 384 -30.80 -16.01 3.81
CA ASP A 384 -31.82 -15.62 4.81
C ASP A 384 -31.37 -16.11 6.19
N PHE A 385 -31.09 -15.17 7.06
CA PHE A 385 -30.61 -15.41 8.43
C PHE A 385 -31.72 -15.36 9.51
N THR A 386 -33.01 -15.44 9.10
CA THR A 386 -34.15 -15.47 10.03
C THR A 386 -34.59 -16.87 10.44
#